data_eefa6470b1c2e2247fcd39a046e5ad36
#
_entry.id   eefa6470b1c2e2247fcd39a046e5ad36
#
_cell.length_a   1.000
_cell.length_b   1.000
_cell.length_c   1.000
_cell.angle_alpha   90.00
_cell.angle_beta   90.00
_cell.angle_gamma   90.00
#
_symmetry.space_group_name_H-M   'P 1'
#
loop_
_entity.id
_entity.type
_entity.pdbx_description
1 polymer ?
#
loop_
_entity_poly.entity_id
_entity_poly.type
_entity_poly.pdbx_seq_one_letter_code
_entity_poly.pdbx_strand_id
1 'polypeptide(L)'
;HGGMETYMMDLLFSSKQHGMECAAIVHTTGRAAASTVEEYKRDHDQVLVVRAATWFKFLYVPISPSFAWNLSRLIARQRPDVIHLHLPNPSALWSVFIPSARRITWIIHWQSDIVTADSSWMLKTLYWLIRPFEYSALKKARYVITSSPTFLPYSLPLRRFRKKCVTIPLGIRDNFEKSEYHNSIRDRPLRVVALGRLAHYKGYDVLLRAIHRTKNIELDIVGDGEQASSLKKIVNDLAISKRVRLHGAATDAEKDRFLRESDCLCLPSTDRTESFGVVLLEAMSASKACVVSDVEGSGMSWVVDHEVTGLVFKNRSISALAATLERLEQDRQLAIDLGQKGRTKYEQNFTIDQTTAAVLSLYGRRPAISESQKG
;
A
#
# COMPACT_ATOMS: atom_id res chain seq x y z
N HIS A 1 -7.88 1.37 8.87
CA HIS A 1 -6.44 1.37 8.67
C HIS A 1 -6.15 1.42 7.17
N GLY A 2 -5.05 2.10 6.78
CA GLY A 2 -4.59 2.12 5.39
C GLY A 2 -3.65 0.94 5.13
N GLY A 3 -3.52 0.48 3.85
CA GLY A 3 -2.67 -0.66 3.50
C GLY A 3 -1.21 -0.50 3.95
N MET A 4 -0.68 0.73 4.04
CA MET A 4 0.68 0.97 4.53
C MET A 4 0.81 0.78 6.05
N GLU A 5 -0.21 1.10 6.83
CA GLU A 5 -0.21 0.87 8.28
C GLU A 5 -0.21 -0.64 8.56
N THR A 6 -1.03 -1.39 7.84
CA THR A 6 -1.07 -2.86 7.91
C THR A 6 0.28 -3.46 7.54
N TYR A 7 0.87 -3.06 6.41
CA TYR A 7 2.20 -3.49 5.99
C TYR A 7 3.28 -3.22 7.04
N MET A 8 3.30 -2.02 7.63
CA MET A 8 4.30 -1.68 8.65
C MET A 8 4.16 -2.54 9.90
N MET A 9 2.93 -2.82 10.34
CA MET A 9 2.68 -3.70 11.48
C MET A 9 3.09 -5.15 11.17
N ASP A 10 2.78 -5.65 9.99
CA ASP A 10 3.19 -6.99 9.56
C ASP A 10 4.70 -7.12 9.48
N LEU A 11 5.40 -6.10 8.93
CA LEU A 11 6.85 -6.07 8.89
C LEU A 11 7.48 -6.08 10.30
N LEU A 12 6.91 -5.34 11.26
CA LEU A 12 7.39 -5.31 12.65
C LEU A 12 7.25 -6.67 13.32
N PHE A 13 6.07 -7.30 13.22
CA PHE A 13 5.83 -8.61 13.83
C PHE A 13 6.66 -9.70 13.15
N SER A 14 6.72 -9.74 11.82
CA SER A 14 7.57 -10.69 11.11
C SER A 14 9.07 -10.48 11.44
N SER A 15 9.54 -9.22 11.58
CA SER A 15 10.91 -8.96 12.03
C SER A 15 11.18 -9.50 13.43
N LYS A 16 10.20 -9.41 14.34
CA LYS A 16 10.33 -9.95 15.70
C LYS A 16 10.40 -11.48 15.68
N GLN A 17 9.59 -12.15 14.86
CA GLN A 17 9.65 -13.62 14.64
C GLN A 17 11.01 -14.06 14.08
N HIS A 18 11.72 -13.17 13.38
CA HIS A 18 13.09 -13.39 12.92
C HIS A 18 14.17 -12.98 13.97
N GLY A 19 13.79 -12.84 15.23
CA GLY A 19 14.70 -12.56 16.35
C GLY A 19 15.18 -11.12 16.47
N MET A 20 14.44 -10.15 15.89
CA MET A 20 14.76 -8.72 16.03
C MET A 20 13.97 -8.09 17.17
N GLU A 21 14.63 -7.29 17.99
CA GLU A 21 13.92 -6.39 18.88
C GLU A 21 13.47 -5.14 18.11
N CYS A 22 12.14 -4.89 18.12
CA CYS A 22 11.53 -3.86 17.31
C CYS A 22 10.72 -2.90 18.16
N ALA A 23 10.80 -1.60 17.82
CA ALA A 23 9.90 -0.58 18.31
C ALA A 23 9.56 0.40 17.20
N ALA A 24 8.38 0.99 17.27
CA ALA A 24 7.95 1.95 16.25
C ALA A 24 7.52 3.28 16.89
N ILE A 25 7.64 4.36 16.09
CA ILE A 25 7.02 5.65 16.40
C ILE A 25 6.14 6.06 15.23
N VAL A 26 4.88 6.36 15.53
CA VAL A 26 3.86 6.76 14.55
C VAL A 26 3.09 7.97 15.05
N HIS A 27 2.26 8.57 14.21
CA HIS A 27 1.33 9.63 14.63
C HIS A 27 0.04 9.05 15.20
N THR A 28 -0.61 9.79 16.09
CA THR A 28 -1.98 9.48 16.52
C THR A 28 -2.95 9.64 15.35
N THR A 29 -3.98 8.78 15.31
CA THR A 29 -5.10 8.92 14.38
C THR A 29 -6.02 10.04 14.86
N GLY A 30 -5.98 11.19 14.21
CA GLY A 30 -6.75 12.36 14.63
C GLY A 30 -5.95 13.34 15.50
N ARG A 31 -6.65 14.37 16.00
CA ARG A 31 -6.06 15.39 16.87
C ARG A 31 -5.92 14.84 18.30
N ALA A 32 -4.71 14.86 18.84
CA ALA A 32 -4.44 14.41 20.20
C ALA A 32 -3.48 15.36 20.89
N ALA A 33 -3.76 15.68 22.16
CA ALA A 33 -2.95 16.59 22.96
C ALA A 33 -1.72 15.89 23.58
N ALA A 34 -1.79 14.57 23.83
CA ALA A 34 -0.73 13.80 24.45
C ALA A 34 -0.28 12.63 23.59
N SER A 35 0.99 12.26 23.71
CA SER A 35 1.55 11.04 23.11
C SER A 35 1.27 9.84 24.00
N THR A 36 1.00 8.70 23.42
CA THR A 36 0.79 7.42 24.11
C THR A 36 1.87 6.41 23.77
N VAL A 37 2.07 5.47 24.70
CA VAL A 37 2.93 4.31 24.48
C VAL A 37 2.05 3.09 24.61
N GLU A 38 1.99 2.31 23.53
CA GLU A 38 1.12 1.16 23.43
C GLU A 38 1.96 -0.08 23.13
N GLU A 39 1.54 -1.21 23.66
CA GLU A 39 2.12 -2.50 23.36
C GLU A 39 1.13 -3.29 22.52
N TYR A 40 1.49 -3.51 21.25
CA TYR A 40 0.71 -4.33 20.35
C TYR A 40 1.10 -5.78 20.51
N LYS A 41 0.11 -6.65 20.69
CA LYS A 41 0.29 -8.09 20.81
C LYS A 41 -0.30 -8.78 19.59
N ARG A 42 0.44 -9.74 19.07
CA ARG A 42 -0.01 -10.65 18.02
C ARG A 42 0.62 -12.02 18.30
N ASP A 43 -0.20 -13.03 18.45
CA ASP A 43 0.24 -14.37 18.86
C ASP A 43 1.02 -14.31 20.18
N HIS A 44 2.29 -14.69 20.19
CA HIS A 44 3.19 -14.62 21.35
C HIS A 44 4.13 -13.40 21.32
N ASP A 45 4.06 -12.59 20.28
CA ASP A 45 4.93 -11.44 20.06
C ASP A 45 4.32 -10.13 20.54
N GLN A 46 5.19 -9.26 21.04
CA GLN A 46 4.83 -7.94 21.54
C GLN A 46 5.75 -6.87 20.96
N VAL A 47 5.17 -5.81 20.41
CA VAL A 47 5.90 -4.70 19.77
C VAL A 47 5.51 -3.39 20.45
N LEU A 48 6.53 -2.61 20.88
CA LEU A 48 6.35 -1.29 21.44
C LEU A 48 6.07 -0.26 20.35
N VAL A 49 4.95 0.44 20.44
CA VAL A 49 4.58 1.51 19.53
C VAL A 49 4.34 2.81 20.31
N VAL A 50 5.12 3.82 19.99
CA VAL A 50 4.93 5.18 20.51
C VAL A 50 4.06 5.97 19.52
N ARG A 51 2.88 6.40 19.96
CA ARG A 51 2.01 7.30 19.19
C ARG A 51 2.29 8.74 19.55
N ALA A 52 2.99 9.46 18.69
CA ALA A 52 3.28 10.87 18.88
C ALA A 52 2.01 11.72 18.68
N ALA A 53 1.76 12.63 19.61
CA ALA A 53 0.60 13.51 19.58
C ALA A 53 0.56 14.32 18.27
N THR A 54 -0.57 14.31 17.59
CA THR A 54 -0.84 15.12 16.39
C THR A 54 -1.68 16.34 16.79
N TRP A 55 -1.11 17.54 16.72
CA TRP A 55 -1.81 18.76 17.08
C TRP A 55 -2.79 19.21 16.00
N PHE A 56 -2.36 19.16 14.75
CA PHE A 56 -3.23 19.43 13.59
C PHE A 56 -2.65 18.77 12.32
N LYS A 57 -3.47 18.71 11.29
CA LYS A 57 -3.04 18.28 9.95
C LYS A 57 -3.00 19.49 9.02
N PHE A 58 -1.90 19.64 8.30
CA PHE A 58 -1.74 20.65 7.26
C PHE A 58 -1.53 19.93 5.92
N LEU A 59 -2.43 20.14 4.98
CA LEU A 59 -2.39 19.47 3.67
C LEU A 59 -2.16 17.94 3.78
N TYR A 60 -2.93 17.29 4.66
CA TYR A 60 -2.82 15.84 4.95
C TYR A 60 -1.56 15.42 5.74
N VAL A 61 -0.64 16.36 6.02
CA VAL A 61 0.57 16.10 6.79
C VAL A 61 0.28 16.31 8.29
N PRO A 62 0.46 15.30 9.13
CA PRO A 62 0.33 15.46 10.57
C PRO A 62 1.49 16.30 11.12
N ILE A 63 1.16 17.32 11.91
CA ILE A 63 2.13 18.15 12.61
C ILE A 63 2.23 17.70 14.08
N SER A 64 3.39 17.21 14.43
CA SER A 64 3.67 16.63 15.75
C SER A 64 4.99 17.19 16.31
N PRO A 65 4.96 18.29 17.08
CA PRO A 65 6.17 18.85 17.71
C PRO A 65 6.82 17.88 18.70
N SER A 66 6.03 17.02 19.34
CA SER A 66 6.53 16.01 20.26
C SER A 66 7.24 14.83 19.59
N PHE A 67 7.14 14.69 18.26
CA PHE A 67 7.72 13.54 17.55
C PHE A 67 9.23 13.43 17.74
N ALA A 68 9.96 14.54 17.59
CA ALA A 68 11.42 14.57 17.76
C ALA A 68 11.85 14.17 19.17
N TRP A 69 11.12 14.65 20.19
CA TRP A 69 11.40 14.33 21.58
C TRP A 69 11.11 12.85 21.91
N ASN A 70 9.94 12.34 21.45
CA ASN A 70 9.60 10.93 21.62
C ASN A 70 10.59 10.02 20.90
N LEU A 71 11.02 10.38 19.68
CA LEU A 71 12.03 9.64 18.94
C LEU A 71 13.37 9.62 19.68
N SER A 72 13.81 10.77 20.23
CA SER A 72 15.04 10.84 21.01
C SER A 72 14.99 9.96 22.27
N ARG A 73 13.85 9.96 22.97
CA ARG A 73 13.63 9.07 24.15
C ARG A 73 13.60 7.60 23.75
N LEU A 74 12.95 7.27 22.64
CA LEU A 74 12.89 5.90 22.14
C LEU A 74 14.29 5.38 21.79
N ILE A 75 15.10 6.19 21.11
CA ILE A 75 16.49 5.87 20.79
C ILE A 75 17.33 5.65 22.07
N ALA A 76 17.17 6.52 23.06
CA ALA A 76 17.92 6.40 24.32
C ALA A 76 17.56 5.12 25.10
N ARG A 77 16.29 4.71 25.04
CA ARG A 77 15.79 3.52 25.77
C ARG A 77 16.15 2.22 25.02
N GLN A 78 15.90 2.18 23.72
CA GLN A 78 16.01 0.97 22.90
C GLN A 78 17.43 0.75 22.35
N ARG A 79 18.25 1.82 22.27
CA ARG A 79 19.62 1.79 21.71
C ARG A 79 19.70 0.99 20.38
N PRO A 80 18.89 1.36 19.38
CA PRO A 80 18.77 0.58 18.16
C PRO A 80 20.04 0.62 17.32
N ASP A 81 20.34 -0.49 16.64
CA ASP A 81 21.44 -0.58 15.66
C ASP A 81 21.05 0.07 14.32
N VAL A 82 19.75 0.07 14.00
CA VAL A 82 19.20 0.57 12.73
C VAL A 82 17.97 1.43 13.01
N ILE A 83 17.86 2.55 12.29
CA ILE A 83 16.64 3.35 12.18
C ILE A 83 16.08 3.13 10.77
N HIS A 84 14.87 2.57 10.67
CA HIS A 84 14.15 2.39 9.42
C HIS A 84 13.09 3.49 9.28
N LEU A 85 13.30 4.42 8.36
CA LEU A 85 12.42 5.55 8.11
C LEU A 85 11.48 5.26 6.95
N HIS A 86 10.18 5.35 7.17
CA HIS A 86 9.17 5.26 6.11
C HIS A 86 8.82 6.67 5.60
N LEU A 87 9.14 6.96 4.34
CA LEU A 87 8.90 8.24 3.69
C LEU A 87 7.89 8.10 2.53
N PRO A 88 7.03 9.10 2.28
CA PRO A 88 7.05 10.44 2.85
C PRO A 88 6.43 10.51 4.24
N ASN A 89 7.19 11.01 5.20
CA ASN A 89 6.73 11.38 6.53
C ASN A 89 7.57 12.57 7.02
N PRO A 90 7.08 13.81 6.92
CA PRO A 90 7.85 14.98 7.30
C PRO A 90 8.33 14.96 8.76
N SER A 91 7.57 14.35 9.69
CA SER A 91 8.02 14.24 11.08
C SER A 91 9.21 13.29 11.25
N ALA A 92 9.33 12.26 10.40
CA ALA A 92 10.50 11.38 10.41
C ALA A 92 11.79 12.13 10.04
N LEU A 93 11.68 13.23 9.29
CA LEU A 93 12.83 14.08 8.93
C LEU A 93 13.45 14.82 10.13
N TRP A 94 12.75 14.93 11.28
CA TRP A 94 13.35 15.42 12.52
C TRP A 94 14.56 14.59 12.96
N SER A 95 14.66 13.34 12.54
CA SER A 95 15.82 12.47 12.77
C SER A 95 17.14 13.13 12.34
N VAL A 96 17.10 14.00 11.33
CA VAL A 96 18.28 14.74 10.81
C VAL A 96 18.89 15.66 11.86
N PHE A 97 18.08 16.15 12.79
CA PHE A 97 18.51 17.08 13.84
C PHE A 97 18.87 16.41 15.16
N ILE A 98 18.58 15.11 15.33
CA ILE A 98 18.85 14.37 16.55
C ILE A 98 20.26 13.78 16.52
N PRO A 99 21.23 14.25 17.36
CA PRO A 99 22.60 13.78 17.30
C PRO A 99 22.76 12.27 17.54
N SER A 100 21.96 11.69 18.44
CA SER A 100 21.96 10.25 18.69
C SER A 100 21.48 9.46 17.48
N ALA A 101 20.43 9.91 16.78
CA ALA A 101 19.94 9.27 15.55
C ALA A 101 20.99 9.30 14.43
N ARG A 102 21.76 10.40 14.33
CA ARG A 102 22.79 10.55 13.30
C ARG A 102 23.97 9.57 13.42
N ARG A 103 24.17 8.97 14.60
CA ARG A 103 25.22 7.96 14.84
C ARG A 103 24.80 6.55 14.45
N ILE A 104 23.50 6.33 14.25
CA ILE A 104 22.90 5.04 13.92
C ILE A 104 22.87 4.84 12.41
N THR A 105 22.83 3.60 11.92
CA THR A 105 22.61 3.28 10.52
C THR A 105 21.18 3.58 10.13
N TRP A 106 20.98 4.29 9.00
CA TRP A 106 19.65 4.58 8.47
C TRP A 106 19.36 3.76 7.23
N ILE A 107 18.15 3.19 7.20
CA ILE A 107 17.50 2.64 6.03
C ILE A 107 16.26 3.48 5.77
N ILE A 108 16.03 3.87 4.53
CA ILE A 108 14.83 4.61 4.13
C ILE A 108 13.97 3.69 3.27
N HIS A 109 12.70 3.55 3.64
CA HIS A 109 11.68 2.96 2.79
C HIS A 109 10.92 4.09 2.09
N TRP A 110 11.18 4.24 0.81
CA TRP A 110 10.57 5.27 -0.04
C TRP A 110 9.30 4.73 -0.67
N GLN A 111 8.15 5.16 -0.17
CA GLN A 111 6.85 4.62 -0.56
C GLN A 111 6.24 5.35 -1.75
N SER A 112 6.40 6.69 -1.80
CA SER A 112 5.94 7.53 -2.91
C SER A 112 6.65 8.88 -2.88
N ASP A 113 6.55 9.65 -3.97
CA ASP A 113 6.96 11.05 -3.97
C ASP A 113 5.86 11.91 -3.32
N ILE A 114 6.24 12.98 -2.61
CA ILE A 114 5.29 13.94 -2.02
C ILE A 114 4.59 14.75 -3.11
N VAL A 115 5.32 15.07 -4.18
CA VAL A 115 4.86 15.92 -5.26
C VAL A 115 4.89 15.15 -6.57
N THR A 116 3.75 15.12 -7.25
CA THR A 116 3.59 14.63 -8.62
C THR A 116 3.31 15.79 -9.58
N ALA A 117 3.19 15.51 -10.87
CA ALA A 117 2.87 16.54 -11.88
C ALA A 117 1.55 17.25 -11.56
N ASP A 118 0.54 16.50 -11.10
CA ASP A 118 -0.80 16.97 -10.80
C ASP A 118 -0.95 17.63 -9.41
N SER A 119 0.14 17.73 -8.65
CA SER A 119 0.12 18.36 -7.32
C SER A 119 -0.16 19.86 -7.38
N SER A 120 -0.93 20.37 -6.40
CA SER A 120 -1.23 21.80 -6.29
C SER A 120 0.03 22.65 -6.11
N TRP A 121 -0.01 23.91 -6.56
CA TRP A 121 1.10 24.86 -6.41
C TRP A 121 1.49 25.07 -4.94
N MET A 122 0.52 25.07 -4.04
CA MET A 122 0.74 25.22 -2.60
C MET A 122 1.52 24.03 -2.02
N LEU A 123 1.21 22.81 -2.44
CA LEU A 123 1.97 21.61 -2.05
C LEU A 123 3.40 21.66 -2.61
N LYS A 124 3.58 22.11 -3.83
CA LYS A 124 4.90 22.29 -4.46
C LYS A 124 5.77 23.30 -3.69
N THR A 125 5.18 24.43 -3.25
CA THR A 125 5.86 25.45 -2.45
C THR A 125 6.24 24.91 -1.06
N LEU A 126 5.32 24.22 -0.37
CA LEU A 126 5.62 23.61 0.93
C LEU A 126 6.71 22.54 0.80
N TYR A 127 6.66 21.75 -0.25
CA TYR A 127 7.68 20.73 -0.51
C TYR A 127 9.07 21.33 -0.70
N TRP A 128 9.17 22.51 -1.32
CA TRP A 128 10.46 23.21 -1.47
C TRP A 128 11.15 23.46 -0.12
N LEU A 129 10.39 23.76 0.94
CA LEU A 129 10.90 23.93 2.31
C LEU A 129 11.35 22.61 2.96
N ILE A 130 10.69 21.49 2.62
CA ILE A 130 10.97 20.16 3.20
C ILE A 130 12.14 19.49 2.47
N ARG A 131 12.33 19.77 1.20
CA ARG A 131 13.31 19.14 0.31
C ARG A 131 14.76 19.10 0.83
N PRO A 132 15.32 20.13 1.48
CA PRO A 132 16.67 20.07 2.03
C PRO A 132 16.83 18.99 3.12
N PHE A 133 15.81 18.80 3.94
CA PHE A 133 15.82 17.80 5.01
C PHE A 133 15.67 16.38 4.44
N GLU A 134 14.80 16.21 3.46
CA GLU A 134 14.66 14.98 2.69
C GLU A 134 16.00 14.61 2.01
N TYR A 135 16.64 15.56 1.34
CA TYR A 135 17.95 15.37 0.73
C TYR A 135 19.01 14.94 1.78
N SER A 136 19.01 15.58 2.95
CA SER A 136 19.93 15.25 4.05
C SER A 136 19.70 13.84 4.57
N ALA A 137 18.42 13.42 4.71
CA ALA A 137 18.07 12.06 5.11
C ALA A 137 18.52 11.02 4.07
N LEU A 138 18.24 11.26 2.78
CA LEU A 138 18.68 10.40 1.68
C LEU A 138 20.21 10.31 1.60
N LYS A 139 20.92 11.43 1.82
CA LYS A 139 22.39 11.44 1.88
C LYS A 139 22.93 10.58 3.02
N LYS A 140 22.29 10.66 4.20
CA LYS A 140 22.68 9.91 5.40
C LYS A 140 22.36 8.40 5.27
N ALA A 141 21.27 8.03 4.60
CA ALA A 141 20.84 6.66 4.47
C ALA A 141 21.93 5.77 3.85
N ARG A 142 22.08 4.56 4.39
CA ARG A 142 22.93 3.51 3.82
C ARG A 142 22.25 2.90 2.58
N TYR A 143 20.96 2.61 2.69
CA TYR A 143 20.12 2.09 1.61
C TYR A 143 18.78 2.84 1.56
N VAL A 144 18.21 2.87 0.36
CA VAL A 144 16.86 3.38 0.10
C VAL A 144 16.07 2.25 -0.57
N ILE A 145 15.03 1.76 0.09
CA ILE A 145 14.17 0.71 -0.42
C ILE A 145 13.07 1.36 -1.26
N THR A 146 12.85 0.87 -2.47
CA THR A 146 11.69 1.17 -3.31
C THR A 146 10.87 -0.09 -3.52
N SER A 147 9.55 0.03 -3.56
CA SER A 147 8.65 -1.13 -3.64
C SER A 147 8.63 -1.78 -5.03
N SER A 148 8.97 -1.03 -6.08
CA SER A 148 9.02 -1.56 -7.46
C SER A 148 10.16 -0.94 -8.26
N PRO A 149 10.68 -1.64 -9.28
CA PRO A 149 11.72 -1.10 -10.17
C PRO A 149 11.15 -0.01 -11.10
N THR A 150 9.87 -0.06 -11.43
CA THR A 150 9.19 0.90 -12.31
C THR A 150 9.08 2.30 -11.72
N PHE A 151 9.06 2.42 -10.39
CA PHE A 151 8.96 3.71 -9.69
C PHE A 151 10.24 4.54 -9.78
N LEU A 152 11.41 3.90 -9.67
CA LEU A 152 12.71 4.57 -9.50
C LEU A 152 13.09 5.52 -10.66
N PRO A 153 12.85 5.20 -11.95
CA PRO A 153 13.16 6.10 -13.07
C PRO A 153 12.45 7.44 -13.01
N TYR A 154 11.23 7.46 -12.45
CA TYR A 154 10.32 8.61 -12.43
C TYR A 154 10.40 9.43 -11.13
N SER A 155 11.09 8.95 -10.10
CA SER A 155 11.26 9.68 -8.84
C SER A 155 12.39 10.71 -8.95
N LEU A 156 12.02 12.00 -8.98
CA LEU A 156 12.98 13.10 -9.01
C LEU A 156 13.84 13.19 -7.74
N PRO A 157 13.30 13.00 -6.51
CA PRO A 157 14.10 12.99 -5.29
C PRO A 157 15.19 11.93 -5.29
N LEU A 158 14.90 10.73 -5.82
CA LEU A 158 15.81 9.60 -5.82
C LEU A 158 16.87 9.64 -6.93
N ARG A 159 16.74 10.54 -7.91
CA ARG A 159 17.61 10.59 -9.10
C ARG A 159 19.10 10.62 -8.76
N ARG A 160 19.50 11.36 -7.71
CA ARG A 160 20.90 11.49 -7.26
C ARG A 160 21.34 10.33 -6.37
N PHE A 161 20.41 9.52 -5.88
CA PHE A 161 20.67 8.45 -4.91
C PHE A 161 20.45 7.05 -5.46
N ARG A 162 20.27 6.89 -6.78
CA ARG A 162 19.97 5.61 -7.45
C ARG A 162 20.90 4.47 -7.05
N LYS A 163 22.19 4.77 -6.82
CA LYS A 163 23.20 3.78 -6.38
C LYS A 163 22.93 3.20 -4.98
N LYS A 164 22.12 3.87 -4.16
CA LYS A 164 21.71 3.40 -2.83
C LYS A 164 20.34 2.73 -2.86
N CYS A 165 19.62 2.84 -3.98
CA CYS A 165 18.29 2.29 -4.10
C CYS A 165 18.34 0.78 -4.34
N VAL A 166 17.53 0.06 -3.57
CA VAL A 166 17.33 -1.38 -3.68
C VAL A 166 15.83 -1.61 -3.80
N THR A 167 15.42 -2.41 -4.76
CA THR A 167 14.00 -2.78 -4.89
C THR A 167 13.71 -3.97 -3.99
N ILE A 168 12.82 -3.76 -3.02
CA ILE A 168 12.24 -4.81 -2.19
C ILE A 168 10.73 -4.61 -2.26
N PRO A 169 9.99 -5.55 -2.85
CA PRO A 169 8.54 -5.44 -2.94
C PRO A 169 7.90 -5.44 -1.55
N LEU A 170 6.74 -4.81 -1.45
CA LEU A 170 5.92 -4.93 -0.26
C LEU A 170 5.38 -6.36 -0.19
N GLY A 171 5.27 -6.89 1.02
CA GLY A 171 4.65 -8.18 1.29
C GLY A 171 3.51 -8.02 2.28
N ILE A 172 2.58 -8.92 2.25
CA ILE A 172 1.49 -8.99 3.21
C ILE A 172 1.43 -10.38 3.86
N ARG A 173 0.75 -10.46 5.01
CA ARG A 173 0.40 -11.75 5.61
C ARG A 173 -0.69 -12.42 4.76
N ASP A 174 -0.61 -13.73 4.65
CA ASP A 174 -1.65 -14.51 3.99
C ASP A 174 -2.83 -14.71 4.95
N ASN A 175 -3.99 -14.21 4.56
CA ASN A 175 -5.24 -14.36 5.31
C ASN A 175 -6.20 -15.34 4.63
N PHE A 176 -5.80 -15.97 3.52
CA PHE A 176 -6.68 -16.82 2.74
C PHE A 176 -6.12 -18.23 2.63
N GLU A 177 -6.92 -19.21 3.00
CA GLU A 177 -6.68 -20.60 2.62
C GLU A 177 -6.86 -20.74 1.10
N LYS A 178 -6.20 -21.74 0.50
CA LYS A 178 -6.39 -22.04 -0.93
C LYS A 178 -7.87 -22.28 -1.18
N SER A 179 -8.54 -21.30 -1.76
CA SER A 179 -9.97 -21.33 -2.02
C SER A 179 -10.26 -22.33 -3.13
N GLU A 180 -11.08 -23.31 -2.84
CA GLU A 180 -11.71 -24.13 -3.88
C GLU A 180 -12.75 -23.27 -4.59
N TYR A 181 -12.56 -23.05 -5.88
CA TYR A 181 -13.53 -22.33 -6.72
C TYR A 181 -14.79 -23.16 -6.86
N HIS A 182 -15.91 -22.66 -6.32
CA HIS A 182 -17.21 -23.30 -6.51
C HIS A 182 -17.73 -23.05 -7.93
N ASN A 183 -18.15 -24.13 -8.61
CA ASN A 183 -18.60 -24.15 -10.02
C ASN A 183 -19.86 -23.31 -10.33
N SER A 184 -20.44 -22.55 -9.41
CA SER A 184 -21.69 -21.80 -9.58
C SER A 184 -21.53 -20.40 -10.18
N ILE A 185 -20.41 -20.11 -10.86
CA ILE A 185 -20.04 -18.73 -11.26
C ILE A 185 -20.73 -18.28 -12.55
N ARG A 186 -21.24 -19.20 -13.40
CA ARG A 186 -21.67 -18.89 -14.77
C ARG A 186 -23.00 -18.14 -14.87
N ASP A 187 -23.91 -18.31 -13.93
CA ASP A 187 -25.30 -17.84 -14.04
C ASP A 187 -25.61 -16.53 -13.30
N ARG A 188 -24.59 -15.75 -12.90
CA ARG A 188 -24.73 -14.47 -12.21
C ARG A 188 -23.87 -13.37 -12.82
N PRO A 189 -24.17 -12.08 -12.58
CA PRO A 189 -23.27 -10.98 -12.99
C PRO A 189 -21.83 -11.13 -12.49
N LEU A 190 -20.86 -10.61 -13.24
CA LEU A 190 -19.47 -10.47 -12.80
C LEU A 190 -19.44 -9.58 -11.56
N ARG A 191 -18.89 -10.04 -10.48
CA ARG A 191 -18.71 -9.27 -9.25
C ARG A 191 -17.32 -8.66 -9.21
N VAL A 192 -17.27 -7.36 -9.38
CA VAL A 192 -16.05 -6.56 -9.27
C VAL A 192 -15.98 -5.93 -7.91
N VAL A 193 -14.85 -6.00 -7.23
CA VAL A 193 -14.59 -5.24 -6.02
C VAL A 193 -13.51 -4.19 -6.26
N ALA A 194 -13.67 -3.02 -5.65
CA ALA A 194 -12.67 -1.97 -5.62
C ALA A 194 -12.47 -1.52 -4.16
N LEU A 195 -11.25 -1.67 -3.65
CA LEU A 195 -10.90 -1.43 -2.25
C LEU A 195 -9.93 -0.27 -2.09
N GLY A 196 -10.18 0.59 -1.13
CA GLY A 196 -9.22 1.62 -0.73
C GLY A 196 -9.84 2.97 -0.46
N ARG A 197 -8.99 3.92 -0.08
CA ARG A 197 -9.41 5.29 0.20
C ARG A 197 -10.08 5.92 -1.03
N LEU A 198 -11.22 6.58 -0.82
CA LEU A 198 -11.96 7.28 -1.87
C LEU A 198 -11.29 8.62 -2.17
N ALA A 199 -10.12 8.57 -2.83
CA ALA A 199 -9.32 9.71 -3.22
C ALA A 199 -9.33 9.88 -4.74
N HIS A 200 -9.11 11.11 -5.21
CA HIS A 200 -9.18 11.44 -6.64
C HIS A 200 -8.26 10.56 -7.51
N TYR A 201 -7.01 10.35 -7.06
CA TYR A 201 -6.03 9.57 -7.83
C TYR A 201 -6.39 8.08 -7.97
N LYS A 202 -7.35 7.58 -7.19
CA LYS A 202 -7.82 6.18 -7.27
C LYS A 202 -8.70 5.90 -8.48
N GLY A 203 -9.22 6.94 -9.17
CA GLY A 203 -9.92 6.78 -10.44
C GLY A 203 -11.27 6.05 -10.38
N TYR A 204 -11.93 6.06 -9.23
CA TYR A 204 -13.25 5.40 -9.09
C TYR A 204 -14.33 6.00 -9.99
N ASP A 205 -14.21 7.27 -10.36
CA ASP A 205 -15.08 7.92 -11.34
C ASP A 205 -14.93 7.31 -12.74
N VAL A 206 -13.71 6.94 -13.15
CA VAL A 206 -13.44 6.21 -14.40
C VAL A 206 -14.10 4.84 -14.36
N LEU A 207 -13.99 4.12 -13.22
CA LEU A 207 -14.61 2.81 -13.02
C LEU A 207 -16.13 2.89 -13.08
N LEU A 208 -16.77 3.84 -12.40
CA LEU A 208 -18.22 4.04 -12.43
C LEU A 208 -18.74 4.28 -13.86
N ARG A 209 -18.03 5.11 -14.63
CA ARG A 209 -18.38 5.38 -16.02
C ARG A 209 -18.16 4.16 -16.94
N ALA A 210 -17.17 3.32 -16.63
CA ALA A 210 -16.96 2.05 -17.32
C ALA A 210 -18.10 1.06 -17.01
N ILE A 211 -18.49 0.91 -15.74
CA ILE A 211 -19.63 0.08 -15.33
C ILE A 211 -20.96 0.54 -15.98
N HIS A 212 -21.15 1.84 -16.15
CA HIS A 212 -22.32 2.34 -16.88
C HIS A 212 -22.41 1.82 -18.32
N ARG A 213 -21.27 1.57 -18.99
CA ARG A 213 -21.22 1.05 -20.36
C ARG A 213 -21.41 -0.47 -20.47
N THR A 214 -21.23 -1.18 -19.36
CA THR A 214 -21.41 -2.65 -19.30
C THR A 214 -22.84 -3.01 -18.86
N LYS A 215 -23.25 -4.27 -19.04
CA LYS A 215 -24.62 -4.72 -18.70
C LYS A 215 -24.66 -5.68 -17.52
N ASN A 216 -23.85 -6.74 -17.54
CA ASN A 216 -23.94 -7.87 -16.63
C ASN A 216 -22.77 -7.87 -15.59
N ILE A 217 -22.50 -6.69 -15.03
CA ILE A 217 -21.41 -6.49 -14.06
C ILE A 217 -21.94 -5.74 -12.82
N GLU A 218 -21.68 -6.27 -11.65
CA GLU A 218 -21.91 -5.62 -10.36
C GLU A 218 -20.60 -5.12 -9.77
N LEU A 219 -20.64 -4.00 -9.03
CA LEU A 219 -19.48 -3.37 -8.43
C LEU A 219 -19.73 -3.04 -6.96
N ASP A 220 -18.85 -3.53 -6.11
CA ASP A 220 -18.74 -3.13 -4.72
C ASP A 220 -17.52 -2.23 -4.52
N ILE A 221 -17.74 -0.97 -4.08
CA ILE A 221 -16.68 -0.04 -3.70
C ILE A 221 -16.64 0.02 -2.18
N VAL A 222 -15.50 -0.36 -1.61
CA VAL A 222 -15.29 -0.46 -0.16
C VAL A 222 -14.17 0.51 0.25
N GLY A 223 -14.50 1.47 1.06
CA GLY A 223 -13.60 2.50 1.55
C GLY A 223 -14.31 3.82 1.81
N ASP A 224 -13.59 4.74 2.43
CA ASP A 224 -14.07 6.09 2.72
C ASP A 224 -13.04 7.12 2.28
N GLY A 225 -13.46 8.37 2.11
CA GLY A 225 -12.59 9.46 1.70
C GLY A 225 -13.35 10.66 1.14
N GLU A 226 -12.56 11.66 0.72
CA GLU A 226 -13.06 12.94 0.24
C GLU A 226 -13.95 12.85 -1.01
N GLN A 227 -13.86 11.77 -1.78
CA GLN A 227 -14.65 11.57 -3.00
C GLN A 227 -16.00 10.87 -2.74
N ALA A 228 -16.31 10.42 -1.52
CA ALA A 228 -17.51 9.63 -1.23
C ALA A 228 -18.81 10.29 -1.76
N SER A 229 -19.01 11.58 -1.48
CA SER A 229 -20.21 12.33 -1.93
C SER A 229 -20.24 12.51 -3.45
N SER A 230 -19.08 12.77 -4.07
CA SER A 230 -18.97 12.91 -5.54
C SER A 230 -19.26 11.59 -6.25
N LEU A 231 -18.73 10.48 -5.76
CA LEU A 231 -18.98 9.15 -6.34
C LEU A 231 -20.45 8.75 -6.21
N LYS A 232 -21.08 9.04 -5.05
CA LYS A 232 -22.53 8.81 -4.86
C LYS A 232 -23.36 9.59 -5.87
N LYS A 233 -22.97 10.84 -6.14
CA LYS A 233 -23.63 11.66 -7.17
C LYS A 233 -23.48 11.02 -8.55
N ILE A 234 -22.28 10.58 -8.94
CA ILE A 234 -22.04 9.91 -10.23
C ILE A 234 -22.89 8.65 -10.37
N VAL A 235 -23.01 7.82 -9.31
CA VAL A 235 -23.86 6.61 -9.32
C VAL A 235 -25.31 6.94 -9.64
N ASN A 236 -25.85 8.03 -9.04
CA ASN A 236 -27.22 8.48 -9.26
C ASN A 236 -27.40 9.08 -10.67
N ASP A 237 -26.49 9.98 -11.10
CA ASP A 237 -26.54 10.64 -12.41
C ASP A 237 -26.47 9.62 -13.57
N LEU A 238 -25.71 8.53 -13.40
CA LEU A 238 -25.61 7.45 -14.37
C LEU A 238 -26.70 6.37 -14.24
N ALA A 239 -27.59 6.48 -13.24
CA ALA A 239 -28.66 5.52 -12.94
C ALA A 239 -28.18 4.07 -12.77
N ILE A 240 -27.00 3.85 -12.16
CA ILE A 240 -26.37 2.53 -11.95
C ILE A 240 -26.49 1.99 -10.52
N SER A 241 -27.30 2.59 -9.67
CA SER A 241 -27.46 2.23 -8.25
C SER A 241 -27.93 0.79 -8.01
N LYS A 242 -28.57 0.15 -9.00
CA LYS A 242 -28.98 -1.27 -8.90
C LYS A 242 -27.77 -2.24 -9.01
N ARG A 243 -26.66 -1.79 -9.60
CA ARG A 243 -25.46 -2.61 -9.87
C ARG A 243 -24.21 -2.14 -9.12
N VAL A 244 -24.25 -0.97 -8.49
CA VAL A 244 -23.11 -0.38 -7.79
C VAL A 244 -23.48 -0.09 -6.35
N ARG A 245 -22.66 -0.59 -5.43
CA ARG A 245 -22.82 -0.37 -3.97
C ARG A 245 -21.58 0.34 -3.42
N LEU A 246 -21.80 1.39 -2.64
CA LEU A 246 -20.75 2.12 -1.90
C LEU A 246 -20.91 1.77 -0.41
N HIS A 247 -19.95 1.01 0.13
CA HIS A 247 -20.06 0.42 1.47
C HIS A 247 -19.47 1.29 2.60
N GLY A 248 -18.70 2.34 2.26
CA GLY A 248 -17.96 3.10 3.26
C GLY A 248 -16.75 2.34 3.80
N ALA A 249 -16.25 2.78 4.96
CA ALA A 249 -15.14 2.13 5.63
C ALA A 249 -15.53 0.73 6.11
N ALA A 250 -14.63 -0.23 5.93
CA ALA A 250 -14.83 -1.63 6.34
C ALA A 250 -13.68 -2.11 7.24
N THR A 251 -13.98 -3.08 8.09
CA THR A 251 -12.99 -3.84 8.86
C THR A 251 -12.18 -4.78 7.96
N ASP A 252 -11.06 -5.29 8.45
CA ASP A 252 -10.24 -6.24 7.68
C ASP A 252 -11.03 -7.52 7.35
N ALA A 253 -11.83 -8.04 8.30
CA ALA A 253 -12.69 -9.19 8.07
C ALA A 253 -13.76 -8.94 6.99
N GLU A 254 -14.33 -7.75 6.94
CA GLU A 254 -15.28 -7.37 5.89
C GLU A 254 -14.58 -7.23 4.53
N LYS A 255 -13.40 -6.65 4.47
CA LYS A 255 -12.60 -6.59 3.23
C LYS A 255 -12.29 -7.98 2.69
N ASP A 256 -11.86 -8.90 3.57
CA ASP A 256 -11.61 -10.30 3.22
C ASP A 256 -12.86 -10.99 2.68
N ARG A 257 -14.05 -10.70 3.26
CA ARG A 257 -15.32 -11.19 2.75
C ARG A 257 -15.61 -10.68 1.35
N PHE A 258 -15.49 -9.36 1.11
CA PHE A 258 -15.67 -8.78 -0.23
C PHE A 258 -14.74 -9.38 -1.26
N LEU A 259 -13.49 -9.61 -0.91
CA LEU A 259 -12.54 -10.30 -1.78
C LEU A 259 -12.98 -11.74 -2.07
N ARG A 260 -13.39 -12.52 -1.06
CA ARG A 260 -13.88 -13.89 -1.28
C ARG A 260 -15.08 -13.92 -2.22
N GLU A 261 -16.05 -13.02 -2.03
CA GLU A 261 -17.30 -12.97 -2.79
C GLU A 261 -17.16 -12.39 -4.20
N SER A 262 -16.06 -11.71 -4.51
CA SER A 262 -15.79 -11.13 -5.82
C SER A 262 -15.16 -12.12 -6.81
N ASP A 263 -15.24 -11.80 -8.10
CA ASP A 263 -14.55 -12.52 -9.18
C ASP A 263 -13.20 -11.85 -9.51
N CYS A 264 -13.14 -10.54 -9.41
CA CYS A 264 -11.92 -9.78 -9.64
C CYS A 264 -11.88 -8.50 -8.79
N LEU A 265 -10.65 -8.02 -8.54
CA LEU A 265 -10.40 -6.70 -7.99
C LEU A 265 -10.05 -5.74 -9.11
N CYS A 266 -10.64 -4.53 -9.10
CA CYS A 266 -10.26 -3.44 -10.00
C CYS A 266 -9.60 -2.31 -9.21
N LEU A 267 -8.35 -1.96 -9.59
CA LEU A 267 -7.60 -0.81 -9.08
C LEU A 267 -7.35 0.19 -10.22
N PRO A 268 -8.29 1.10 -10.49
CA PRO A 268 -8.28 1.99 -11.65
C PRO A 268 -7.48 3.28 -11.41
N SER A 269 -6.50 3.26 -10.52
CA SER A 269 -5.73 4.45 -10.13
C SER A 269 -5.16 5.19 -11.34
N THR A 270 -5.21 6.52 -11.31
CA THR A 270 -4.90 7.39 -12.45
C THR A 270 -3.58 8.13 -12.33
N ASP A 271 -2.92 8.02 -11.18
CA ASP A 271 -1.66 8.72 -10.88
C ASP A 271 -0.69 7.80 -10.13
N ARG A 272 0.61 8.04 -10.29
CA ARG A 272 1.70 7.29 -9.64
C ARG A 272 1.80 7.49 -8.13
N THR A 273 0.92 8.29 -7.53
CA THR A 273 0.70 8.31 -6.07
C THR A 273 0.30 6.91 -5.59
N GLU A 274 -0.36 6.12 -6.45
CA GLU A 274 -0.45 4.67 -6.28
C GLU A 274 0.87 4.02 -6.70
N SER A 275 1.82 4.01 -5.79
CA SER A 275 3.19 3.56 -6.11
C SER A 275 3.32 2.05 -6.26
N PHE A 276 2.43 1.26 -5.65
CA PHE A 276 2.53 -0.20 -5.64
C PHE A 276 1.18 -0.91 -5.72
N GLY A 277 0.20 -0.48 -4.91
CA GLY A 277 -1.12 -1.11 -4.84
C GLY A 277 -1.15 -2.34 -3.93
N VAL A 278 -0.94 -2.15 -2.62
CA VAL A 278 -0.97 -3.27 -1.64
C VAL A 278 -2.23 -4.13 -1.76
N VAL A 279 -3.36 -3.53 -2.07
CA VAL A 279 -4.63 -4.23 -2.27
C VAL A 279 -4.59 -5.27 -3.39
N LEU A 280 -3.67 -5.14 -4.35
CA LEU A 280 -3.43 -6.16 -5.38
C LEU A 280 -2.89 -7.44 -4.77
N LEU A 281 -2.03 -7.32 -3.76
CA LEU A 281 -1.52 -8.50 -3.04
C LEU A 281 -2.63 -9.17 -2.24
N GLU A 282 -3.54 -8.39 -1.62
CA GLU A 282 -4.72 -8.91 -0.94
C GLU A 282 -5.62 -9.69 -1.92
N ALA A 283 -5.83 -9.18 -3.13
CA ALA A 283 -6.59 -9.88 -4.17
C ALA A 283 -5.86 -11.13 -4.68
N MET A 284 -4.55 -11.04 -4.94
CA MET A 284 -3.74 -12.18 -5.37
C MET A 284 -3.70 -13.28 -4.29
N SER A 285 -3.57 -12.93 -3.00
CA SER A 285 -3.62 -13.91 -1.90
C SER A 285 -4.98 -14.59 -1.81
N ALA A 286 -6.07 -13.91 -2.18
CA ALA A 286 -7.41 -14.44 -2.31
C ALA A 286 -7.68 -15.18 -3.65
N SER A 287 -6.67 -15.40 -4.48
CA SER A 287 -6.80 -15.99 -5.83
C SER A 287 -7.75 -15.23 -6.75
N LYS A 288 -7.83 -13.89 -6.65
CA LYS A 288 -8.69 -13.07 -7.51
C LYS A 288 -7.90 -12.42 -8.64
N ALA A 289 -8.49 -12.39 -9.83
CA ALA A 289 -7.93 -11.65 -10.95
C ALA A 289 -7.82 -10.16 -10.61
N CYS A 290 -6.73 -9.52 -11.03
CA CYS A 290 -6.52 -8.10 -10.84
C CYS A 290 -6.70 -7.34 -12.16
N VAL A 291 -7.48 -6.25 -12.14
CA VAL A 291 -7.63 -5.31 -13.26
C VAL A 291 -7.02 -3.99 -12.85
N VAL A 292 -5.98 -3.54 -13.55
CA VAL A 292 -5.21 -2.33 -13.19
C VAL A 292 -4.98 -1.42 -14.40
N SER A 293 -4.78 -0.13 -14.15
CA SER A 293 -4.40 0.83 -15.19
C SER A 293 -2.88 0.83 -15.44
N ASP A 294 -2.46 1.19 -16.66
CA ASP A 294 -1.05 1.34 -17.07
C ASP A 294 -0.44 2.68 -16.67
N VAL A 295 -0.53 3.04 -15.39
CA VAL A 295 0.06 4.30 -14.91
C VAL A 295 1.57 4.25 -14.97
N GLU A 296 2.15 5.15 -15.76
CA GLU A 296 3.59 5.25 -15.91
C GLU A 296 4.29 5.62 -14.60
N GLY A 297 5.31 4.87 -14.21
CA GLY A 297 6.02 5.04 -12.95
C GLY A 297 5.30 4.51 -11.72
N SER A 298 4.15 3.84 -11.87
CA SER A 298 3.52 3.05 -10.81
C SER A 298 4.05 1.62 -10.80
N GLY A 299 3.99 0.98 -9.64
CA GLY A 299 4.30 -0.45 -9.49
C GLY A 299 3.15 -1.38 -9.86
N MET A 300 1.94 -0.87 -10.11
CA MET A 300 0.75 -1.70 -10.36
C MET A 300 0.95 -2.68 -11.52
N SER A 301 1.43 -2.19 -12.67
CA SER A 301 1.70 -3.00 -13.87
C SER A 301 2.97 -3.87 -13.76
N TRP A 302 3.74 -3.73 -12.69
CA TRP A 302 4.82 -4.65 -12.33
C TRP A 302 4.35 -5.75 -11.37
N VAL A 303 3.42 -5.41 -10.47
CA VAL A 303 2.77 -6.39 -9.59
C VAL A 303 1.85 -7.31 -10.41
N VAL A 304 1.10 -6.74 -11.36
CA VAL A 304 0.17 -7.47 -12.23
C VAL A 304 0.79 -7.68 -13.60
N ASP A 305 1.16 -8.91 -13.94
CA ASP A 305 1.59 -9.27 -15.28
C ASP A 305 0.37 -9.39 -16.19
N HIS A 306 0.34 -8.55 -17.23
CA HIS A 306 -0.76 -8.52 -18.20
C HIS A 306 -0.94 -9.89 -18.87
N GLU A 307 -2.20 -10.36 -18.96
CA GLU A 307 -2.58 -11.67 -19.53
C GLU A 307 -2.04 -12.91 -18.75
N VAL A 308 -1.34 -12.68 -17.62
CA VAL A 308 -0.78 -13.78 -16.82
C VAL A 308 -1.40 -13.82 -15.42
N THR A 309 -1.35 -12.71 -14.67
CA THR A 309 -1.87 -12.61 -13.30
C THR A 309 -3.00 -11.61 -13.16
N GLY A 310 -3.39 -10.98 -14.27
CA GLY A 310 -4.46 -10.01 -14.34
C GLY A 310 -4.48 -9.30 -15.70
N LEU A 311 -5.29 -8.26 -15.81
CA LEU A 311 -5.43 -7.47 -17.03
C LEU A 311 -5.03 -6.01 -16.74
N VAL A 312 -4.23 -5.46 -17.67
CA VAL A 312 -3.80 -4.06 -17.62
C VAL A 312 -4.54 -3.29 -18.71
N PHE A 313 -5.20 -2.19 -18.35
CA PHE A 313 -5.92 -1.34 -19.30
C PHE A 313 -5.29 0.04 -19.41
N LYS A 314 -5.57 0.74 -20.50
CA LYS A 314 -5.08 2.11 -20.76
C LYS A 314 -5.58 3.08 -19.72
N ASN A 315 -4.65 3.76 -19.03
CA ASN A 315 -4.95 4.72 -17.98
C ASN A 315 -5.99 5.77 -18.42
N ARG A 316 -6.93 6.07 -17.53
CA ARG A 316 -8.04 7.02 -17.73
C ARG A 316 -8.99 6.68 -18.90
N SER A 317 -8.83 5.53 -19.55
CA SER A 317 -9.69 5.11 -20.67
C SER A 317 -10.90 4.33 -20.17
N ILE A 318 -12.06 4.99 -20.16
CA ILE A 318 -13.35 4.39 -19.77
C ILE A 318 -13.70 3.21 -20.72
N SER A 319 -13.46 3.35 -22.02
CA SER A 319 -13.75 2.30 -23.00
C SER A 319 -12.84 1.08 -22.85
N ALA A 320 -11.54 1.31 -22.60
CA ALA A 320 -10.61 0.21 -22.38
C ALA A 320 -10.96 -0.56 -21.09
N LEU A 321 -11.29 0.16 -20.01
CA LEU A 321 -11.70 -0.48 -18.75
C LEU A 321 -13.00 -1.28 -18.93
N ALA A 322 -14.01 -0.71 -19.60
CA ALA A 322 -15.27 -1.41 -19.88
C ALA A 322 -15.01 -2.71 -20.68
N ALA A 323 -14.26 -2.64 -21.78
CA ALA A 323 -13.91 -3.81 -22.59
C ALA A 323 -13.11 -4.87 -21.79
N THR A 324 -12.20 -4.44 -20.89
CA THR A 324 -11.45 -5.35 -20.03
C THR A 324 -12.35 -6.10 -19.06
N LEU A 325 -13.32 -5.42 -18.45
CA LEU A 325 -14.28 -6.03 -17.54
C LEU A 325 -15.27 -6.94 -18.28
N GLU A 326 -15.75 -6.54 -19.46
CA GLU A 326 -16.62 -7.37 -20.32
C GLU A 326 -15.92 -8.65 -20.76
N ARG A 327 -14.62 -8.61 -21.03
CA ARG A 327 -13.85 -9.82 -21.34
C ARG A 327 -13.86 -10.82 -20.18
N LEU A 328 -13.69 -10.38 -18.93
CA LEU A 328 -13.80 -11.25 -17.76
C LEU A 328 -15.25 -11.71 -17.50
N GLU A 329 -16.23 -10.91 -17.88
CA GLU A 329 -17.64 -11.27 -17.80
C GLU A 329 -17.99 -12.38 -18.80
N GLN A 330 -17.52 -12.29 -20.04
CA GLN A 330 -17.75 -13.27 -21.10
C GLN A 330 -16.94 -14.55 -20.90
N ASP A 331 -15.72 -14.45 -20.38
CA ASP A 331 -14.85 -15.59 -20.08
C ASP A 331 -14.52 -15.64 -18.56
N ARG A 332 -15.39 -16.34 -17.83
CA ARG A 332 -15.24 -16.53 -16.38
C ARG A 332 -14.05 -17.42 -16.04
N GLN A 333 -13.69 -18.35 -16.92
CA GLN A 333 -12.53 -19.20 -16.72
C GLN A 333 -11.25 -18.39 -16.75
N LEU A 334 -11.16 -17.39 -17.64
CA LEU A 334 -10.02 -16.46 -17.67
C LEU A 334 -9.82 -15.76 -16.32
N ALA A 335 -10.91 -15.29 -15.67
CA ALA A 335 -10.79 -14.65 -14.34
C ALA A 335 -10.22 -15.63 -13.30
N ILE A 336 -10.65 -16.88 -13.32
CA ILE A 336 -10.15 -17.94 -12.43
C ILE A 336 -8.67 -18.20 -12.69
N ASP A 337 -8.27 -18.41 -13.93
CA ASP A 337 -6.90 -18.73 -14.31
C ASP A 337 -5.92 -17.61 -13.96
N LEU A 338 -6.31 -16.36 -14.21
CA LEU A 338 -5.54 -15.18 -13.84
C LEU A 338 -5.39 -15.08 -12.31
N GLY A 339 -6.46 -15.33 -11.57
CA GLY A 339 -6.45 -15.32 -10.10
C GLY A 339 -5.53 -16.39 -9.50
N GLN A 340 -5.58 -17.63 -10.02
CA GLN A 340 -4.71 -18.72 -9.57
C GLN A 340 -3.23 -18.45 -9.84
N LYS A 341 -2.90 -17.94 -11.03
CA LYS A 341 -1.53 -17.51 -11.37
C LYS A 341 -1.10 -16.31 -10.51
N GLY A 342 -2.04 -15.40 -10.21
CA GLY A 342 -1.83 -14.30 -9.27
C GLY A 342 -1.45 -14.81 -7.88
N ARG A 343 -2.18 -15.81 -7.36
CA ARG A 343 -1.88 -16.47 -6.08
C ARG A 343 -0.47 -17.08 -6.08
N THR A 344 -0.12 -17.81 -7.13
CA THR A 344 1.23 -18.38 -7.26
C THR A 344 2.32 -17.30 -7.23
N LYS A 345 2.12 -16.19 -7.95
CA LYS A 345 3.06 -15.06 -7.95
C LYS A 345 3.15 -14.41 -6.56
N TYR A 346 2.03 -14.27 -5.85
CA TYR A 346 2.01 -13.77 -4.47
C TYR A 346 2.84 -14.67 -3.54
N GLU A 347 2.61 -15.98 -3.55
CA GLU A 347 3.34 -16.95 -2.73
C GLU A 347 4.85 -16.93 -3.00
N GLN A 348 5.26 -16.67 -4.22
CA GLN A 348 6.66 -16.66 -4.62
C GLN A 348 7.39 -15.35 -4.31
N ASN A 349 6.68 -14.20 -4.27
CA ASN A 349 7.36 -12.89 -4.30
C ASN A 349 6.85 -11.87 -3.28
N PHE A 350 5.66 -12.07 -2.69
CA PHE A 350 4.96 -11.00 -1.99
C PHE A 350 4.46 -11.38 -0.59
N THR A 351 4.99 -12.45 -0.02
CA THR A 351 4.71 -12.78 1.38
C THR A 351 5.47 -11.84 2.31
N ILE A 352 4.92 -11.57 3.48
CA ILE A 352 5.58 -10.69 4.46
C ILE A 352 6.94 -11.23 4.88
N ASP A 353 7.10 -12.56 4.98
CA ASP A 353 8.35 -13.19 5.40
C ASP A 353 9.47 -13.00 4.38
N GLN A 354 9.16 -13.10 3.08
CA GLN A 354 10.14 -12.82 2.01
C GLN A 354 10.59 -11.36 2.04
N THR A 355 9.62 -10.42 2.17
CA THR A 355 9.93 -9.00 2.30
C THR A 355 10.77 -8.73 3.54
N THR A 356 10.40 -9.32 4.68
CA THR A 356 11.13 -9.17 5.94
C THR A 356 12.56 -9.70 5.82
N ALA A 357 12.75 -10.90 5.28
CA ALA A 357 14.08 -11.47 5.07
C ALA A 357 14.96 -10.58 4.18
N ALA A 358 14.39 -10.03 3.09
CA ALA A 358 15.08 -9.09 2.21
C ALA A 358 15.46 -7.78 2.93
N VAL A 359 14.55 -7.21 3.72
CA VAL A 359 14.79 -6.00 4.52
C VAL A 359 15.88 -6.25 5.57
N LEU A 360 15.79 -7.36 6.32
CA LEU A 360 16.77 -7.71 7.35
C LEU A 360 18.17 -7.95 6.80
N SER A 361 18.30 -8.45 5.56
CA SER A 361 19.59 -8.59 4.88
C SER A 361 20.32 -7.24 4.75
N LEU A 362 19.60 -6.15 4.56
CA LEU A 362 20.16 -4.79 4.50
C LEU A 362 20.62 -4.27 5.86
N TYR A 363 20.10 -4.81 6.96
CA TYR A 363 20.56 -4.47 8.33
C TYR A 363 21.91 -5.12 8.68
N GLY A 364 22.44 -5.99 7.81
CA GLY A 364 23.72 -6.68 8.03
C GLY A 364 23.60 -7.95 8.87
N ARG A 365 22.40 -8.46 9.09
CA ARG A 365 22.14 -9.77 9.72
C ARG A 365 21.67 -10.76 8.65
N ARG A 366 22.24 -11.96 8.63
CA ARG A 366 21.65 -13.10 7.90
C ARG A 366 20.40 -13.54 8.67
N PRO A 367 19.23 -13.70 8.02
CA PRO A 367 18.06 -14.26 8.68
C PRO A 367 18.41 -15.64 9.24
N ALA A 368 18.01 -15.92 10.47
CA ALA A 368 18.03 -17.28 10.99
C ALA A 368 17.14 -18.13 10.10
N ILE A 369 17.70 -19.14 9.45
CA ILE A 369 16.91 -20.09 8.63
C ILE A 369 16.00 -20.82 9.61
N SER A 370 14.68 -20.62 9.50
CA SER A 370 13.72 -21.37 10.29
C SER A 370 13.87 -22.86 9.96
N GLU A 371 14.05 -23.71 10.97
CA GLU A 371 14.24 -25.17 10.81
C GLU A 371 13.00 -25.88 10.21
N SER A 372 11.95 -25.17 9.83
CA SER A 372 10.71 -25.72 9.26
C SER A 372 10.78 -26.10 7.77
N GLN A 373 11.94 -25.97 7.12
CA GLN A 373 12.14 -26.44 5.72
C GLN A 373 13.05 -27.67 5.61
N LYS A 374 13.29 -28.37 6.72
CA LYS A 374 13.91 -29.71 6.69
C LYS A 374 12.87 -30.72 7.13
N GLY A 375 12.03 -31.12 6.21
CA GLY A 375 11.07 -32.20 6.37
C GLY A 375 10.57 -32.64 4.99
#